data_fa5b3e11bb3c69d6157bb17489f207f5
#
_entry.id   fa5b3e11bb3c69d6157bb17489f207f5
#
_cell.length_a   1.000
_cell.length_b   1.000
_cell.length_c   1.000
_cell.angle_alpha   90.00
_cell.angle_beta   90.00
_cell.angle_gamma   90.00
#
_symmetry.space_group_name_H-M   'P 1'
#
loop_
_entity.id
_entity.type
_entity.pdbx_description
1 polymer ?
#
loop_
_entity_poly.entity_id
_entity_poly.type
_entity_poly.pdbx_seq_one_letter_code
_entity_poly.pdbx_strand_id
1 'polypeptide(L)'
;MSKTNIKMSQPSFIVKKDDGVIVCKIKASGKFGVFKNLDIDHYHMSDKLKKRFGISYLWQEQTFTVITRHHKSDVWNEIVGKRIAEAKCKRQTYDFYHRVYKFILDEIKKSDIAQLERYVDNLGYCQIREDKHYKDLMG
;
A
#
# COMPACT_ATOMS: atom_id res chain seq x y z
N MET A 1 4.85 21.41 2.99
CA MET A 1 4.47 20.11 3.58
C MET A 1 3.93 19.20 2.50
N SER A 2 4.48 18.02 2.38
CA SER A 2 3.94 17.00 1.48
C SER A 2 2.64 16.46 2.06
N LYS A 3 1.58 16.40 1.23
CA LYS A 3 0.33 15.75 1.61
C LYS A 3 0.53 14.24 1.55
N THR A 4 0.24 13.53 2.63
CA THR A 4 0.25 12.09 2.63
C THR A 4 -1.08 11.54 2.11
N ASN A 5 -1.04 10.40 1.43
CA ASN A 5 -2.24 9.71 0.93
C ASN A 5 -2.81 8.72 1.93
N ILE A 6 -2.55 8.98 3.20
CA ILE A 6 -3.10 8.19 4.31
C ILE A 6 -3.66 9.12 5.37
N LYS A 7 -4.66 8.63 6.11
CA LYS A 7 -5.16 9.27 7.31
C LYS A 7 -4.46 8.63 8.50
N MET A 8 -4.02 9.43 9.45
CA MET A 8 -3.31 8.95 10.62
C MET A 8 -3.85 9.66 11.86
N SER A 9 -4.19 8.88 12.87
CA SER A 9 -4.63 9.43 14.16
C SER A 9 -3.46 10.02 14.94
N GLN A 10 -3.76 10.81 15.95
CA GLN A 10 -2.75 11.17 16.94
C GLN A 10 -2.29 9.90 17.67
N PRO A 11 -1.02 9.81 18.05
CA PRO A 11 -0.54 8.65 18.80
C PRO A 11 -1.17 8.59 20.19
N SER A 12 -1.46 7.38 20.64
CA SER A 12 -1.85 7.12 22.02
C SER A 12 -0.72 6.35 22.71
N PHE A 13 -0.52 6.62 24.00
CA PHE A 13 0.58 6.05 24.75
C PHE A 13 0.08 5.32 25.99
N ILE A 14 0.70 4.16 26.26
CA ILE A 14 0.58 3.49 27.53
C ILE A 14 1.98 3.46 28.13
N VAL A 15 2.16 4.09 29.29
CA VAL A 15 3.45 4.22 29.95
C VAL A 15 3.45 3.30 31.17
N LYS A 16 4.37 2.37 31.19
CA LYS A 16 4.61 1.46 32.34
C LYS A 16 5.99 1.76 32.90
N LYS A 17 6.06 2.79 33.73
CA LYS A 17 7.32 3.31 34.27
C LYS A 17 8.12 2.24 35.01
N ASP A 18 7.45 1.43 35.83
CA ASP A 18 8.12 0.40 36.64
C ASP A 18 8.76 -0.68 35.76
N ASP A 19 8.18 -0.95 34.58
CA ASP A 19 8.70 -1.91 33.61
C ASP A 19 9.64 -1.26 32.60
N GLY A 20 9.77 0.05 32.63
CA GLY A 20 10.57 0.78 31.65
C GLY A 20 10.03 0.66 30.22
N VAL A 21 8.70 0.62 30.04
CA VAL A 21 8.06 0.33 28.76
C VAL A 21 7.10 1.46 28.40
N ILE A 22 7.16 1.86 27.14
CA ILE A 22 6.20 2.77 26.52
C ILE A 22 5.62 2.07 25.29
N VAL A 23 4.28 1.97 25.25
CA VAL A 23 3.56 1.42 24.11
C VAL A 23 2.92 2.60 23.36
N CYS A 24 3.21 2.72 22.08
CA CYS A 24 2.61 3.71 21.20
C CYS A 24 1.70 3.02 20.21
N LYS A 25 0.48 3.53 20.07
CA LYS A 25 -0.49 3.04 19.07
C LYS A 25 -0.92 4.18 18.17
N ILE A 26 -0.96 3.89 16.87
CA ILE A 26 -1.46 4.81 15.85
C ILE A 26 -2.48 4.05 15.01
N LYS A 27 -3.64 4.67 14.77
CA LYS A 27 -4.64 4.15 13.84
C LYS A 27 -4.48 4.88 12.51
N ALA A 28 -4.45 4.14 11.41
CA ALA A 28 -4.26 4.71 10.10
C ALA A 28 -5.09 3.99 9.05
N SER A 29 -5.35 4.68 7.95
CA SER A 29 -6.05 4.11 6.80
C SER A 29 -5.59 4.80 5.53
N GLY A 30 -5.64 4.10 4.41
CA GLY A 30 -5.47 4.73 3.10
C GLY A 30 -6.69 5.57 2.75
N LYS A 31 -6.52 6.51 1.81
CA LYS A 31 -7.62 7.36 1.34
C LYS A 31 -8.29 6.75 0.13
N PHE A 32 -9.60 6.64 0.14
CA PHE A 32 -10.40 6.12 -0.97
C PHE A 32 -10.14 6.88 -2.27
N GLY A 33 -10.00 8.20 -2.20
CA GLY A 33 -9.81 9.06 -3.37
C GLY A 33 -8.58 8.76 -4.21
N VAL A 34 -7.59 8.04 -3.67
CA VAL A 34 -6.38 7.66 -4.40
C VAL A 34 -6.69 6.83 -5.64
N PHE A 35 -7.74 5.99 -5.60
CA PHE A 35 -8.08 5.10 -6.70
C PHE A 35 -9.30 5.52 -7.51
N LYS A 36 -9.90 6.66 -7.18
CA LYS A 36 -11.17 7.10 -7.78
C LYS A 36 -11.11 7.17 -9.30
N ASN A 37 -9.97 7.58 -9.86
CA ASN A 37 -9.79 7.79 -11.29
C ASN A 37 -8.95 6.71 -11.97
N LEU A 38 -8.62 5.63 -11.26
CA LEU A 38 -7.82 4.55 -11.82
C LEU A 38 -8.73 3.45 -12.33
N ASP A 39 -8.43 2.98 -13.55
CA ASP A 39 -9.13 1.84 -14.13
C ASP A 39 -8.55 0.56 -13.54
N ILE A 40 -9.12 0.14 -12.41
CA ILE A 40 -8.68 -1.03 -11.65
C ILE A 40 -9.85 -1.97 -11.45
N ASP A 41 -9.62 -3.26 -11.58
CA ASP A 41 -10.54 -4.27 -11.10
C ASP A 41 -10.47 -4.30 -9.56
N HIS A 42 -11.37 -3.57 -8.93
CA HIS A 42 -11.41 -3.43 -7.47
C HIS A 42 -11.60 -4.77 -6.75
N TYR A 43 -12.33 -5.68 -7.34
CA TYR A 43 -12.58 -6.99 -6.74
C TYR A 43 -11.30 -7.82 -6.67
N HIS A 44 -10.57 -7.92 -7.78
CA HIS A 44 -9.31 -8.64 -7.83
C HIS A 44 -8.24 -7.98 -6.95
N MET A 45 -8.20 -6.66 -6.95
CA MET A 45 -7.26 -5.92 -6.12
C MET A 45 -7.54 -6.15 -4.64
N SER A 46 -8.81 -6.13 -4.22
CA SER A 46 -9.20 -6.39 -2.84
C SER A 46 -8.77 -7.78 -2.38
N ASP A 47 -8.96 -8.80 -3.22
CA ASP A 47 -8.54 -10.17 -2.92
C ASP A 47 -7.02 -10.28 -2.74
N LYS A 48 -6.25 -9.66 -3.63
CA LYS A 48 -4.78 -9.63 -3.55
C LYS A 48 -4.29 -8.90 -2.31
N LEU A 49 -4.90 -7.76 -1.97
CA LEU A 49 -4.55 -7.00 -0.77
C LEU A 49 -4.81 -7.80 0.50
N LYS A 50 -5.94 -8.50 0.55
CA LYS A 50 -6.29 -9.33 1.70
C LYS A 50 -5.29 -10.46 1.89
N LYS A 51 -4.91 -11.14 0.81
CA LYS A 51 -3.95 -12.25 0.87
C LYS A 51 -2.56 -11.79 1.27
N ARG A 52 -2.11 -10.64 0.77
CA ARG A 52 -0.74 -10.19 0.99
C ARG A 52 -0.57 -9.33 2.24
N PHE A 53 -1.52 -8.45 2.52
CA PHE A 53 -1.40 -7.45 3.60
C PHE A 53 -2.45 -7.60 4.69
N GLY A 54 -3.44 -8.48 4.52
CA GLY A 54 -4.49 -8.68 5.50
C GLY A 54 -5.56 -7.59 5.52
N ILE A 55 -5.58 -6.69 4.53
CA ILE A 55 -6.59 -5.64 4.41
C ILE A 55 -7.56 -5.96 3.27
N SER A 56 -8.85 -5.77 3.52
CA SER A 56 -9.88 -6.03 2.51
C SER A 56 -10.03 -4.87 1.53
N TYR A 57 -9.73 -3.65 1.97
CA TYR A 57 -9.76 -2.44 1.15
C TYR A 57 -8.79 -1.41 1.74
N LEU A 58 -8.34 -0.50 0.88
CA LEU A 58 -7.28 0.46 1.24
C LEU A 58 -7.65 1.38 2.40
N TRP A 59 -8.93 1.78 2.46
CA TRP A 59 -9.42 2.69 3.51
C TRP A 59 -9.82 1.98 4.80
N GLN A 60 -9.56 0.67 4.90
CA GLN A 60 -9.76 -0.08 6.14
C GLN A 60 -8.78 0.41 7.21
N GLU A 61 -9.31 0.73 8.38
CA GLU A 61 -8.48 1.19 9.49
C GLU A 61 -7.59 0.06 10.03
N GLN A 62 -6.32 0.40 10.21
CA GLN A 62 -5.31 -0.50 10.79
C GLN A 62 -4.74 0.14 12.03
N THR A 63 -4.42 -0.67 13.04
CA THR A 63 -3.75 -0.22 14.24
C THR A 63 -2.30 -0.66 14.23
N PHE A 64 -1.40 0.29 14.38
CA PHE A 64 0.05 0.04 14.45
C PHE A 64 0.49 0.24 15.88
N THR A 65 1.18 -0.75 16.43
CA THR A 65 1.61 -0.76 17.83
C THR A 65 3.11 -0.97 17.89
N VAL A 66 3.80 -0.12 18.64
CA VAL A 66 5.23 -0.22 18.90
C VAL A 66 5.45 -0.23 20.41
N ILE A 67 6.29 -1.15 20.86
CA ILE A 67 6.72 -1.25 22.25
C ILE A 67 8.16 -0.79 22.30
N THR A 68 8.44 0.27 23.08
CA THR A 68 9.78 0.79 23.29
C THR A 68 10.18 0.48 24.72
N ARG A 69 11.32 -0.19 24.88
CA ARG A 69 11.86 -0.55 26.19
C ARG A 69 12.99 0.38 26.57
N HIS A 70 12.94 0.88 27.78
CA HIS A 70 14.00 1.68 28.37
C HIS A 70 15.17 0.78 28.75
N HIS A 71 16.39 1.17 28.39
CA HIS A 71 17.58 0.44 28.77
C HIS A 71 17.88 0.64 30.25
N LYS A 72 18.23 -0.42 30.97
CA LYS A 72 18.45 -0.36 32.43
C LYS A 72 19.52 0.62 32.86
N SER A 73 20.50 0.87 31.99
CA SER A 73 21.61 1.79 32.27
C SER A 73 21.25 3.26 32.02
N ASP A 74 20.10 3.53 31.37
CA ASP A 74 19.70 4.90 31.01
C ASP A 74 18.82 5.50 32.11
N VAL A 75 18.89 6.81 32.23
CA VAL A 75 17.99 7.56 33.09
C VAL A 75 16.63 7.62 32.43
N TRP A 76 15.59 7.29 33.18
CA TRP A 76 14.22 7.34 32.68
C TRP A 76 13.84 8.77 32.26
N ASN A 77 13.39 8.93 31.02
CA ASN A 77 12.86 10.18 30.51
C ASN A 77 11.62 9.88 29.68
N GLU A 78 10.46 10.11 30.26
CA GLU A 78 9.19 9.81 29.61
C GLU A 78 8.96 10.61 28.32
N ILE A 79 9.34 11.88 28.33
CA ILE A 79 9.16 12.76 27.14
C ILE A 79 9.97 12.23 25.94
N VAL A 80 11.23 11.93 26.17
CA VAL A 80 12.12 11.39 25.12
C VAL A 80 11.65 10.00 24.70
N GLY A 81 11.27 9.16 25.67
CA GLY A 81 10.75 7.82 25.39
C GLY A 81 9.52 7.83 24.51
N LYS A 82 8.56 8.73 24.77
CA LYS A 82 7.38 8.90 23.96
C LYS A 82 7.71 9.36 22.55
N ARG A 83 8.66 10.30 22.40
CA ARG A 83 9.10 10.76 21.06
C ARG A 83 9.72 9.65 20.25
N ILE A 84 10.54 8.80 20.88
CA ILE A 84 11.15 7.65 20.23
C ILE A 84 10.08 6.65 19.80
N ALA A 85 9.15 6.33 20.70
CA ALA A 85 8.06 5.40 20.42
C ALA A 85 7.17 5.90 19.28
N GLU A 86 6.83 7.19 19.29
CA GLU A 86 6.04 7.82 18.23
C GLU A 86 6.76 7.75 16.89
N ALA A 87 8.05 8.09 16.83
CA ALA A 87 8.83 8.05 15.60
C ALA A 87 8.90 6.63 15.02
N LYS A 88 9.11 5.64 15.87
CA LYS A 88 9.13 4.23 15.46
C LYS A 88 7.76 3.78 14.93
N CYS A 89 6.68 4.17 15.60
CA CYS A 89 5.33 3.81 15.21
C CYS A 89 4.93 4.45 13.89
N LYS A 90 5.26 5.73 13.69
CA LYS A 90 5.05 6.45 12.42
C LYS A 90 5.83 5.78 11.29
N ARG A 91 7.09 5.43 11.53
CA ARG A 91 7.93 4.76 10.52
C ARG A 91 7.32 3.42 10.11
N GLN A 92 6.83 2.64 11.06
CA GLN A 92 6.18 1.36 10.78
C GLN A 92 4.91 1.56 9.95
N THR A 93 4.11 2.59 10.27
CA THR A 93 2.89 2.93 9.56
C THR A 93 3.20 3.33 8.12
N TYR A 94 4.14 4.24 7.91
CA TYR A 94 4.55 4.67 6.56
C TYR A 94 5.13 3.53 5.75
N ASP A 95 5.95 2.68 6.37
CA ASP A 95 6.53 1.51 5.69
C ASP A 95 5.44 0.56 5.17
N PHE A 96 4.44 0.29 5.99
CA PHE A 96 3.32 -0.57 5.60
C PHE A 96 2.60 -0.01 4.37
N TYR A 97 2.20 1.25 4.40
CA TYR A 97 1.46 1.85 3.28
C TYR A 97 2.34 2.07 2.05
N HIS A 98 3.62 2.33 2.24
CA HIS A 98 4.57 2.38 1.12
C HIS A 98 4.60 1.04 0.38
N ARG A 99 4.65 -0.07 1.11
CA ARG A 99 4.61 -1.41 0.51
C ARG A 99 3.29 -1.71 -0.16
N VAL A 100 2.18 -1.31 0.45
CA VAL A 100 0.84 -1.49 -0.13
C VAL A 100 0.71 -0.71 -1.44
N TYR A 101 1.03 0.57 -1.43
CA TYR A 101 0.92 1.42 -2.62
C TYR A 101 1.86 0.96 -3.74
N LYS A 102 3.07 0.55 -3.39
CA LYS A 102 4.02 0.00 -4.39
C LYS A 102 3.47 -1.26 -5.04
N PHE A 103 2.91 -2.15 -4.25
CA PHE A 103 2.28 -3.37 -4.77
C PHE A 103 1.15 -3.03 -5.75
N ILE A 104 0.29 -2.08 -5.39
CA ILE A 104 -0.82 -1.64 -6.25
C ILE A 104 -0.30 -1.05 -7.55
N LEU A 105 0.72 -0.20 -7.47
CA LEU A 105 1.36 0.40 -8.64
C LEU A 105 1.90 -0.67 -9.58
N ASP A 106 2.60 -1.66 -9.04
CA ASP A 106 3.16 -2.76 -9.83
C ASP A 106 2.07 -3.59 -10.50
N GLU A 107 0.96 -3.85 -9.81
CA GLU A 107 -0.18 -4.59 -10.37
C GLU A 107 -0.87 -3.80 -11.50
N ILE A 108 -1.02 -2.49 -11.36
CA ILE A 108 -1.58 -1.62 -12.40
C ILE A 108 -0.69 -1.66 -13.65
N LYS A 109 0.63 -1.53 -13.49
CA LYS A 109 1.59 -1.59 -14.59
C LYS A 109 1.51 -2.91 -15.33
N LYS A 110 1.41 -4.03 -14.62
CA LYS A 110 1.26 -5.36 -15.23
C LYS A 110 -0.02 -5.47 -16.03
N SER A 111 -1.13 -4.95 -15.51
CA SER A 111 -2.43 -4.97 -16.17
C SER A 111 -2.41 -4.17 -17.48
N ASP A 112 -1.84 -2.96 -17.44
CA ASP A 112 -1.73 -2.08 -18.62
C ASP A 112 -0.87 -2.72 -19.70
N ILE A 113 0.26 -3.33 -19.35
CA ILE A 113 1.16 -4.02 -20.28
C ILE A 113 0.44 -5.19 -20.94
N ALA A 114 -0.24 -6.02 -20.14
CA ALA A 114 -0.98 -7.17 -20.66
C ALA A 114 -2.08 -6.77 -21.64
N GLN A 115 -2.77 -5.65 -21.37
CA GLN A 115 -3.79 -5.12 -22.25
C GLN A 115 -3.21 -4.65 -23.58
N LEU A 116 -2.07 -3.93 -23.53
CA LEU A 116 -1.38 -3.48 -24.74
C LEU A 116 -0.88 -4.67 -25.56
N GLU A 117 -0.34 -5.69 -24.93
CA GLU A 117 0.09 -6.91 -25.58
C GLU A 117 -1.08 -7.57 -26.35
N ARG A 118 -2.26 -7.65 -25.72
CA ARG A 118 -3.45 -8.19 -26.38
C ARG A 118 -3.87 -7.36 -27.57
N TYR A 119 -3.77 -6.03 -27.50
CA TYR A 119 -4.08 -5.15 -28.64
C TYR A 119 -3.12 -5.38 -29.80
N VAL A 120 -1.83 -5.49 -29.51
CA VAL A 120 -0.80 -5.79 -30.53
C VAL A 120 -1.09 -7.12 -31.21
N ASP A 121 -1.36 -8.17 -30.45
CA ASP A 121 -1.66 -9.51 -30.97
C ASP A 121 -2.92 -9.50 -31.84
N ASN A 122 -3.95 -8.80 -31.42
CA ASN A 122 -5.19 -8.70 -32.18
C ASN A 122 -5.00 -7.98 -33.51
N LEU A 123 -4.26 -6.88 -33.53
CA LEU A 123 -3.95 -6.15 -34.76
C LEU A 123 -3.09 -7.00 -35.69
N GLY A 124 -2.12 -7.75 -35.15
CA GLY A 124 -1.32 -8.68 -35.96
C GLY A 124 -2.17 -9.77 -36.62
N TYR A 125 -3.14 -10.32 -35.87
CA TYR A 125 -4.08 -11.28 -36.44
C TYR A 125 -4.92 -10.67 -37.57
N CYS A 126 -5.42 -9.45 -37.40
CA CYS A 126 -6.18 -8.73 -38.41
C CYS A 126 -5.35 -8.47 -39.67
N GLN A 127 -4.08 -8.11 -39.51
CA GLN A 127 -3.14 -7.94 -40.60
C GLN A 127 -3.00 -9.23 -41.45
N ILE A 128 -2.77 -10.35 -40.79
CA ILE A 128 -2.61 -11.66 -41.45
C ILE A 128 -3.88 -12.03 -42.21
N ARG A 129 -5.04 -11.80 -41.60
CA ARG A 129 -6.32 -12.10 -42.21
C ARG A 129 -6.55 -11.28 -43.49
N GLU A 130 -6.27 -9.99 -43.45
CA GLU A 130 -6.45 -9.13 -44.62
C GLU A 130 -5.42 -9.38 -45.71
N ASP A 131 -4.18 -9.74 -45.35
CA ASP A 131 -3.17 -10.14 -46.30
C ASP A 131 -3.59 -11.41 -47.07
N LYS A 132 -4.15 -12.38 -46.39
CA LYS A 132 -4.69 -13.59 -47.04
C LYS A 132 -5.86 -13.25 -47.94
N HIS A 133 -6.78 -12.39 -47.47
CA HIS A 133 -7.93 -11.95 -48.25
C HIS A 133 -7.49 -11.23 -49.54
N TYR A 134 -6.50 -10.37 -49.44
CA TYR A 134 -5.93 -9.67 -50.57
C TYR A 134 -5.36 -10.67 -51.58
N LYS A 135 -4.61 -11.65 -51.18
CA LYS A 135 -4.03 -12.69 -52.03
C LYS A 135 -5.11 -13.53 -52.71
N ASP A 136 -6.16 -13.87 -51.99
CA ASP A 136 -7.32 -14.60 -52.54
C ASP A 136 -8.06 -13.79 -53.62
N LEU A 137 -8.15 -12.47 -53.46
CA LEU A 137 -8.76 -11.60 -54.42
C LEU A 137 -7.91 -11.42 -55.68
N MET A 138 -6.60 -11.43 -55.54
CA MET A 138 -5.64 -11.22 -56.65
C MET A 138 -5.37 -12.47 -57.47
N GLY A 139 -5.69 -13.60 -56.93
CA GLY A 139 -5.34 -14.79 -57.58
C GLY A 139 -6.20 -15.94 -57.63
#